data_af597b93958ea5d88f157641e23d3fb6
#
_entry.id   af597b93958ea5d88f157641e23d3fb6
#
_cell.length_a   1.000
_cell.length_b   1.000
_cell.length_c   1.000
_cell.angle_alpha   90.00
_cell.angle_beta   90.00
_cell.angle_gamma   90.00
#
_symmetry.space_group_name_H-M   'P 1'
#
loop_
_entity.id
_entity.type
_entity.pdbx_description
1 polymer ?
#
loop_
_entity_poly.entity_id
_entity_poly.type
_entity_poly.pdbx_seq_one_letter_code
_entity_poly.pdbx_strand_id
1 'polypeptide(L)'
;MKKIITTLFLVLILITMNFISSPNTASAAATDILEYPKPINEVFPDEGLAELVLRTGIANEVTDEVSQAELNTIKKLDDDIASQPTVSIIQSLKGVEYLHNLEVLEIPKHAVSELSEIEGLIHLQLLNIRDNNVSDLTPLHALVNLETFLAENNAISDINVLGSLTKLNSLILNGNEITDISPLANFPAGQFDSLYLDDNQIADISPLSGKSFYQLTLNHNEISDISPLNTMTLLPGHEGEYYIDISNNHISDISSLKAADFSKLNYFFAENQTVTESTKLFSANVTLENRVKNIEGTILAPETISHNGSYSGSTITWQLPNFVSNVDYSFSETKQIGDTSGIFSGKVSQPLFNGYTVTFDNQGSISTESYASDVTLSEPNIPTKEGFTFIGWYDAPTGGNKWDFANDKMPANDMTLYAQFTETIKPVNPVNPVNPVDSVDSIDSTNQAVSSIASELSSGLKVSEKVQKPTTYKTATDNLPKTGDETNALPILIGLLCIGSTAFFRFRSTKIK
;
A
#
# COMPACT_ATOMS: atom_id res chain seq x y z
N MET A 1 42.38 -3.33 -30.04
CA MET A 1 42.41 -2.88 -28.66
C MET A 1 42.39 -1.35 -28.49
N LYS A 2 43.22 -0.54 -29.15
CA LYS A 2 43.21 0.93 -28.97
C LYS A 2 41.89 1.62 -29.37
N LYS A 3 41.18 1.18 -30.44
CA LYS A 3 39.88 1.76 -30.85
C LYS A 3 38.73 1.42 -29.91
N ILE A 4 38.77 0.29 -29.20
CA ILE A 4 37.72 -0.11 -28.25
C ILE A 4 37.84 0.68 -26.95
N ILE A 5 39.06 0.98 -26.52
CA ILE A 5 39.34 1.77 -25.30
C ILE A 5 38.90 3.23 -25.50
N THR A 6 39.09 3.80 -26.71
CA THR A 6 38.69 5.18 -27.00
C THR A 6 37.15 5.31 -27.06
N THR A 7 36.44 4.29 -27.54
CA THR A 7 34.97 4.30 -27.60
C THR A 7 34.37 4.10 -26.20
N LEU A 8 34.96 3.26 -25.35
CA LEU A 8 34.53 3.10 -23.94
C LEU A 8 34.79 4.38 -23.12
N PHE A 9 35.89 5.09 -23.38
CA PHE A 9 36.17 6.34 -22.68
C PHE A 9 35.25 7.49 -23.12
N LEU A 10 34.82 7.54 -24.41
CA LEU A 10 33.83 8.51 -24.89
C LEU A 10 32.41 8.21 -24.34
N VAL A 11 32.03 6.94 -24.20
CA VAL A 11 30.74 6.55 -23.60
C VAL A 11 30.73 6.84 -22.11
N LEU A 12 31.86 6.65 -21.41
CA LEU A 12 31.97 6.99 -19.98
C LEU A 12 31.92 8.51 -19.74
N ILE A 13 32.49 9.32 -20.64
CA ILE A 13 32.41 10.79 -20.59
C ILE A 13 30.99 11.28 -20.92
N LEU A 14 30.27 10.62 -21.84
CA LEU A 14 28.88 10.95 -22.13
C LEU A 14 27.91 10.54 -21.00
N ILE A 15 28.22 9.47 -20.26
CA ILE A 15 27.45 9.07 -19.07
C ILE A 15 27.75 9.99 -17.86
N THR A 16 28.99 10.47 -17.73
CA THR A 16 29.32 11.43 -16.67
C THR A 16 28.90 12.87 -16.97
N MET A 17 28.66 13.24 -18.23
CA MET A 17 28.13 14.55 -18.59
C MET A 17 26.60 14.66 -18.46
N ASN A 18 25.88 13.55 -18.37
CA ASN A 18 24.45 13.55 -18.05
C ASN A 18 24.13 13.52 -16.56
N PHE A 19 25.16 13.46 -15.68
CA PHE A 19 25.04 13.61 -14.23
C PHE A 19 25.64 14.92 -13.70
N ILE A 20 26.01 15.83 -14.56
CA ILE A 20 26.04 17.23 -14.15
C ILE A 20 24.57 17.68 -14.22
N SER A 21 23.83 17.33 -13.19
CA SER A 21 22.62 18.05 -12.84
C SER A 21 22.95 19.53 -13.01
N SER A 22 22.14 20.23 -13.79
CA SER A 22 21.98 21.66 -13.67
C SER A 22 22.10 21.98 -12.17
N PRO A 23 22.86 23.01 -11.78
CA PRO A 23 22.76 23.46 -10.41
C PRO A 23 21.28 23.64 -10.19
N ASN A 24 20.75 22.93 -9.21
CA ASN A 24 19.48 23.24 -8.61
C ASN A 24 19.71 24.66 -8.08
N THR A 25 19.53 25.67 -8.93
CA THR A 25 19.19 26.98 -8.47
C THR A 25 17.86 26.72 -7.77
N ALA A 26 17.93 26.40 -6.47
CA ALA A 26 16.84 26.71 -5.59
C ALA A 26 16.47 28.13 -5.99
N SER A 27 15.39 28.26 -6.74
CA SER A 27 14.75 29.54 -6.90
C SER A 27 14.52 29.94 -5.46
N ALA A 28 15.29 30.91 -4.98
CA ALA A 28 14.96 31.54 -3.72
C ALA A 28 13.51 31.94 -3.92
N ALA A 29 12.61 31.29 -3.18
CA ALA A 29 11.20 31.62 -3.25
C ALA A 29 11.14 33.13 -3.11
N ALA A 30 10.56 33.81 -4.09
CA ALA A 30 10.45 35.25 -4.05
C ALA A 30 9.64 35.51 -2.77
N THR A 31 10.31 36.05 -1.75
CA THR A 31 9.63 36.42 -0.50
C THR A 31 8.66 37.54 -0.87
N ASP A 32 7.39 37.24 -0.87
CA ASP A 32 6.35 38.22 -1.10
C ASP A 32 6.49 39.32 -0.04
N ILE A 33 6.56 40.57 -0.46
CA ILE A 33 6.73 41.72 0.41
C ILE A 33 5.45 42.55 0.37
N LEU A 34 4.92 42.86 1.54
CA LEU A 34 3.83 43.82 1.65
C LEU A 34 4.35 45.23 1.36
N GLU A 35 4.05 45.79 0.19
CA GLU A 35 4.59 47.06 -0.31
C GLU A 35 4.14 48.28 0.55
N TYR A 36 2.95 48.19 1.18
CA TYR A 36 2.37 49.20 2.04
C TYR A 36 1.47 48.56 3.10
N PRO A 37 1.24 49.25 4.24
CA PRO A 37 0.37 48.71 5.29
C PRO A 37 -1.03 48.41 4.78
N LYS A 38 -1.60 47.30 5.27
CA LYS A 38 -2.95 46.85 4.96
C LYS A 38 -3.64 46.31 6.20
N PRO A 39 -4.96 46.35 6.26
CA PRO A 39 -5.72 45.69 7.31
C PRO A 39 -5.38 44.20 7.42
N ILE A 40 -5.31 43.68 8.65
CA ILE A 40 -5.00 42.24 8.89
C ILE A 40 -5.91 41.33 8.08
N ASN A 41 -7.25 41.59 8.04
CA ASN A 41 -8.22 40.79 7.29
C ASN A 41 -8.11 40.92 5.76
N GLU A 42 -7.32 41.89 5.24
CA GLU A 42 -6.96 41.95 3.82
C GLU A 42 -5.69 41.15 3.52
N VAL A 43 -4.73 41.16 4.45
CA VAL A 43 -3.50 40.35 4.36
C VAL A 43 -3.82 38.85 4.57
N PHE A 44 -4.63 38.54 5.57
CA PHE A 44 -5.07 37.21 5.95
C PHE A 44 -6.59 37.11 5.75
N PRO A 45 -7.06 36.75 4.55
CA PRO A 45 -8.50 36.76 4.24
C PRO A 45 -9.28 35.64 4.95
N ASP A 46 -8.61 34.62 5.46
CA ASP A 46 -9.22 33.60 6.30
C ASP A 46 -9.47 34.16 7.71
N GLU A 47 -10.73 34.08 8.18
CA GLU A 47 -11.15 34.67 9.45
C GLU A 47 -10.36 34.09 10.64
N GLY A 48 -10.22 32.74 10.67
CA GLY A 48 -9.50 32.07 11.75
C GLY A 48 -8.01 32.42 11.76
N LEU A 49 -7.40 32.52 10.58
CA LEU A 49 -6.01 32.93 10.46
C LEU A 49 -5.79 34.39 10.88
N ALA A 50 -6.70 35.30 10.48
CA ALA A 50 -6.68 36.69 10.90
C ALA A 50 -6.81 36.81 12.43
N GLU A 51 -7.72 36.08 13.05
CA GLU A 51 -7.86 35.99 14.52
C GLU A 51 -6.58 35.45 15.18
N LEU A 52 -5.94 34.45 14.60
CA LEU A 52 -4.70 33.88 15.12
C LEU A 52 -3.54 34.89 15.06
N VAL A 53 -3.43 35.62 13.95
CA VAL A 53 -2.46 36.73 13.81
C VAL A 53 -2.72 37.83 14.83
N LEU A 54 -3.98 38.22 15.03
CA LEU A 54 -4.35 39.26 16.02
C LEU A 54 -3.91 38.87 17.44
N ARG A 55 -3.94 37.59 17.80
CA ARG A 55 -3.48 37.09 19.12
C ARG A 55 -1.98 37.36 19.39
N THR A 56 -1.19 37.58 18.35
CA THR A 56 0.24 37.98 18.53
C THR A 56 0.41 39.35 19.16
N GLY A 57 -0.64 40.15 19.17
CA GLY A 57 -0.64 41.50 19.79
C GLY A 57 -0.04 42.59 18.89
N ILE A 58 0.15 42.33 17.59
CA ILE A 58 0.65 43.35 16.63
C ILE A 58 -0.39 44.43 16.32
N ALA A 59 -1.67 44.17 16.62
CA ALA A 59 -2.80 45.08 16.41
C ALA A 59 -3.89 44.79 17.47
N ASN A 60 -4.94 45.65 17.52
CA ASN A 60 -6.06 45.50 18.45
C ASN A 60 -7.30 44.84 17.78
N GLU A 61 -7.50 45.12 16.49
CA GLU A 61 -8.61 44.64 15.69
C GLU A 61 -8.12 44.14 14.33
N VAL A 62 -8.85 43.20 13.71
CA VAL A 62 -8.49 42.66 12.38
C VAL A 62 -8.58 43.70 11.25
N THR A 63 -9.21 44.84 11.51
CA THR A 63 -9.29 45.99 10.62
C THR A 63 -8.12 46.96 10.75
N ASP A 64 -7.25 46.77 11.75
CA ASP A 64 -6.05 47.61 11.92
C ASP A 64 -5.04 47.28 10.81
N GLU A 65 -4.38 48.32 10.30
CA GLU A 65 -3.34 48.16 9.29
C GLU A 65 -2.04 47.62 9.92
N VAL A 66 -1.40 46.69 9.23
CA VAL A 66 -0.08 46.15 9.60
C VAL A 66 0.90 46.33 8.45
N SER A 67 2.13 46.64 8.80
CA SER A 67 3.26 46.76 7.88
C SER A 67 4.08 45.47 7.83
N GLN A 68 4.87 45.27 6.76
CA GLN A 68 5.82 44.15 6.66
C GLN A 68 6.80 44.12 7.87
N ALA A 69 7.18 45.27 8.40
CA ALA A 69 8.07 45.33 9.55
C ALA A 69 7.44 44.75 10.83
N GLU A 70 6.15 44.98 11.03
CA GLU A 70 5.38 44.37 12.13
C GLU A 70 5.18 42.90 11.92
N LEU A 71 4.79 42.46 10.70
CA LEU A 71 4.65 41.04 10.35
C LEU A 71 5.97 40.26 10.57
N ASN A 72 7.10 40.87 10.27
CA ASN A 72 8.43 40.29 10.53
C ASN A 72 8.77 40.13 12.03
N THR A 73 7.98 40.69 12.94
CA THR A 73 8.15 40.44 14.38
C THR A 73 7.51 39.16 14.84
N ILE A 74 6.58 38.61 14.04
CA ILE A 74 5.88 37.36 14.36
C ILE A 74 6.81 36.19 14.11
N LYS A 75 7.08 35.43 15.17
CA LYS A 75 7.89 34.21 15.12
C LYS A 75 7.08 32.95 15.40
N LYS A 76 5.91 33.12 15.97
CA LYS A 76 5.02 31.99 16.34
C LYS A 76 3.58 32.35 16.06
N LEU A 77 2.89 31.41 15.38
CA LEU A 77 1.44 31.30 15.32
C LEU A 77 1.05 29.98 15.96
N ASP A 78 0.20 30.02 16.98
CA ASP A 78 -0.11 28.85 17.80
C ASP A 78 -1.58 28.85 18.23
N ASP A 79 -2.35 27.89 17.72
CA ASP A 79 -3.73 27.60 18.14
C ASP A 79 -3.82 26.30 18.98
N ASP A 80 -2.72 25.66 19.33
CA ASP A 80 -2.68 24.46 20.19
C ASP A 80 -2.55 24.79 21.69
N ILE A 81 -2.97 26.01 22.09
CA ILE A 81 -2.89 26.44 23.50
C ILE A 81 -4.20 26.08 24.20
N ALA A 82 -4.17 25.04 25.04
CA ALA A 82 -5.33 24.52 25.77
C ALA A 82 -6.05 25.56 26.67
N SER A 83 -5.41 26.69 26.97
CA SER A 83 -5.97 27.75 27.83
C SER A 83 -6.64 28.89 27.05
N GLN A 84 -6.56 28.89 25.74
CA GLN A 84 -7.19 29.90 24.87
C GLN A 84 -8.42 29.31 24.16
N PRO A 85 -9.47 30.12 23.87
CA PRO A 85 -10.53 29.69 22.99
C PRO A 85 -9.93 29.42 21.59
N THR A 86 -10.41 28.36 20.90
CA THR A 86 -10.02 28.13 19.51
C THR A 86 -10.47 29.29 18.62
N VAL A 87 -9.67 29.61 17.60
CA VAL A 87 -10.09 30.53 16.54
C VAL A 87 -11.18 29.89 15.66
N SER A 88 -11.77 30.67 14.76
CA SER A 88 -12.60 30.16 13.67
C SER A 88 -11.81 29.13 12.85
N ILE A 89 -12.52 28.16 12.20
CA ILE A 89 -11.86 27.11 11.42
C ILE A 89 -11.04 27.73 10.28
N ILE A 90 -9.73 27.50 10.30
CA ILE A 90 -8.80 27.92 9.26
C ILE A 90 -8.91 26.96 8.08
N GLN A 91 -9.14 27.50 6.88
CA GLN A 91 -9.20 26.73 5.64
C GLN A 91 -8.10 27.13 4.66
N SER A 92 -7.56 28.36 4.78
CA SER A 92 -6.54 28.89 3.90
C SER A 92 -5.41 29.55 4.69
N LEU A 93 -4.19 29.29 4.27
CA LEU A 93 -2.97 29.91 4.83
C LEU A 93 -2.57 31.20 4.10
N LYS A 94 -3.41 31.71 3.19
CA LYS A 94 -3.08 32.92 2.44
C LYS A 94 -2.76 34.09 3.37
N GLY A 95 -1.60 34.70 3.13
CA GLY A 95 -1.04 35.76 3.96
C GLY A 95 0.15 35.31 4.83
N VAL A 96 0.23 33.99 5.14
CA VAL A 96 1.35 33.43 5.93
C VAL A 96 2.69 33.64 5.23
N GLU A 97 2.69 33.70 3.90
CA GLU A 97 3.88 33.98 3.06
C GLU A 97 4.59 35.30 3.44
N TYR A 98 3.88 36.25 4.05
CA TYR A 98 4.48 37.50 4.55
C TYR A 98 5.16 37.39 5.93
N LEU A 99 5.05 36.24 6.61
CA LEU A 99 5.64 36.04 7.95
C LEU A 99 7.05 35.47 7.86
N HIS A 100 7.96 36.21 7.23
CA HIS A 100 9.29 35.71 6.84
C HIS A 100 10.13 35.15 8.01
N ASN A 101 9.89 35.63 9.24
CA ASN A 101 10.64 35.20 10.43
C ASN A 101 9.87 34.16 11.27
N LEU A 102 8.82 33.54 10.70
CA LEU A 102 8.06 32.53 11.43
C LEU A 102 8.94 31.30 11.69
N GLU A 103 9.04 30.94 12.96
CA GLU A 103 9.79 29.78 13.46
C GLU A 103 8.86 28.61 13.85
N VAL A 104 7.62 28.92 14.27
CA VAL A 104 6.64 27.97 14.77
C VAL A 104 5.27 28.26 14.15
N LEU A 105 4.68 27.24 13.51
CA LEU A 105 3.30 27.26 13.03
C LEU A 105 2.55 26.05 13.60
N GLU A 106 1.60 26.31 14.49
CA GLU A 106 0.75 25.29 15.11
C GLU A 106 -0.72 25.60 14.82
N ILE A 107 -1.32 24.84 13.94
CA ILE A 107 -2.71 24.98 13.48
C ILE A 107 -3.42 23.61 13.41
N PRO A 108 -3.49 22.89 14.54
CA PRO A 108 -4.14 21.59 14.57
C PRO A 108 -5.67 21.73 14.54
N LYS A 109 -6.38 20.71 14.03
CA LYS A 109 -7.86 20.60 14.06
C LYS A 109 -8.57 21.69 13.26
N HIS A 110 -8.04 21.99 12.10
CA HIS A 110 -8.62 22.92 11.13
C HIS A 110 -9.03 22.17 9.84
N ALA A 111 -9.19 22.88 8.73
CA ALA A 111 -9.57 22.32 7.44
C ALA A 111 -8.58 22.73 6.32
N VAL A 112 -7.31 22.91 6.68
CA VAL A 112 -6.25 23.25 5.73
C VAL A 112 -5.96 22.05 4.83
N SER A 113 -5.90 22.29 3.52
CA SER A 113 -5.54 21.27 2.51
C SER A 113 -4.30 21.65 1.70
N GLU A 114 -3.98 22.96 1.63
CA GLU A 114 -2.90 23.51 0.81
C GLU A 114 -1.83 24.13 1.68
N LEU A 115 -0.57 23.87 1.35
CA LEU A 115 0.61 24.41 2.07
C LEU A 115 1.46 25.34 1.20
N SER A 116 1.01 25.74 0.01
CA SER A 116 1.79 26.56 -0.93
C SER A 116 2.32 27.85 -0.30
N GLU A 117 1.56 28.46 0.62
CA GLU A 117 1.92 29.72 1.24
C GLU A 117 3.08 29.63 2.24
N ILE A 118 3.43 28.42 2.70
CA ILE A 118 4.56 28.25 3.63
C ILE A 118 5.89 27.95 2.92
N GLU A 119 5.92 27.76 1.60
CA GLU A 119 7.10 27.35 0.84
C GLU A 119 8.33 28.27 1.10
N GLY A 120 8.10 29.58 1.29
CA GLY A 120 9.14 30.58 1.55
C GLY A 120 9.58 30.72 3.01
N LEU A 121 8.96 30.02 3.96
CA LEU A 121 9.20 30.21 5.40
C LEU A 121 10.43 29.42 5.89
N ILE A 122 11.59 29.74 5.34
CA ILE A 122 12.84 28.99 5.56
C ILE A 122 13.34 28.98 7.02
N HIS A 123 12.78 29.80 7.89
CA HIS A 123 13.11 29.84 9.32
C HIS A 123 12.23 28.90 10.16
N LEU A 124 11.23 28.22 9.53
CA LEU A 124 10.31 27.34 10.25
C LEU A 124 11.07 26.14 10.83
N GLN A 125 10.89 25.92 12.14
CA GLN A 125 11.50 24.86 12.93
C GLN A 125 10.45 23.84 13.40
N LEU A 126 9.22 24.31 13.67
CA LEU A 126 8.10 23.47 14.06
C LEU A 126 6.89 23.75 13.17
N LEU A 127 6.35 22.69 12.59
CA LEU A 127 5.09 22.71 11.85
C LEU A 127 4.15 21.66 12.46
N ASN A 128 3.01 22.12 12.99
CA ASN A 128 1.95 21.26 13.50
C ASN A 128 0.67 21.51 12.71
N ILE A 129 0.31 20.53 11.89
CA ILE A 129 -0.87 20.53 11.03
C ILE A 129 -1.75 19.28 11.30
N ARG A 130 -1.68 18.69 12.48
CA ARG A 130 -2.46 17.50 12.81
C ARG A 130 -3.97 17.77 12.69
N ASP A 131 -4.73 16.71 12.38
CA ASP A 131 -6.18 16.79 12.20
C ASP A 131 -6.61 17.85 11.16
N ASN A 132 -6.00 17.83 9.97
CA ASN A 132 -6.30 18.69 8.82
C ASN A 132 -6.62 17.82 7.57
N ASN A 133 -6.57 18.39 6.36
CA ASN A 133 -6.88 17.70 5.11
C ASN A 133 -5.70 17.75 4.11
N VAL A 134 -4.46 17.81 4.63
CA VAL A 134 -3.25 17.96 3.80
C VAL A 134 -2.89 16.62 3.17
N SER A 135 -2.57 16.65 1.86
CA SER A 135 -2.06 15.50 1.12
C SER A 135 -0.74 15.77 0.41
N ASP A 136 -0.49 17.02 -0.02
CA ASP A 136 0.72 17.43 -0.73
C ASP A 136 1.71 18.11 0.22
N LEU A 137 2.87 17.48 0.39
CA LEU A 137 3.98 18.01 1.19
C LEU A 137 5.07 18.69 0.33
N THR A 138 4.93 18.79 -0.99
CA THR A 138 5.94 19.39 -1.86
C THR A 138 6.35 20.80 -1.45
N PRO A 139 5.45 21.66 -0.90
CA PRO A 139 5.85 22.99 -0.42
C PRO A 139 6.88 22.99 0.72
N LEU A 140 7.11 21.87 1.38
CA LEU A 140 8.11 21.79 2.47
C LEU A 140 9.56 21.71 1.95
N HIS A 141 9.79 21.57 0.65
CA HIS A 141 11.11 21.26 0.07
C HIS A 141 12.25 22.24 0.48
N ALA A 142 11.93 23.50 0.72
CA ALA A 142 12.89 24.53 1.12
C ALA A 142 13.04 24.69 2.64
N LEU A 143 12.20 24.03 3.46
CA LEU A 143 12.14 24.21 4.90
C LEU A 143 13.21 23.38 5.64
N VAL A 144 14.47 23.52 5.22
CA VAL A 144 15.61 22.72 5.72
C VAL A 144 15.96 22.94 7.19
N ASN A 145 15.30 23.89 7.86
CA ASN A 145 15.44 24.15 9.28
C ASN A 145 14.37 23.46 10.13
N LEU A 146 13.44 22.74 9.49
CA LEU A 146 12.37 22.04 10.19
C LEU A 146 12.96 20.91 11.07
N GLU A 147 12.67 20.97 12.37
CA GLU A 147 13.11 20.01 13.39
C GLU A 147 11.96 19.14 13.87
N THR A 148 10.75 19.69 13.93
CA THR A 148 9.55 19.00 14.38
C THR A 148 8.44 19.12 13.34
N PHE A 149 7.91 18.00 12.89
CA PHE A 149 6.76 17.94 11.98
C PHE A 149 5.69 17.00 12.54
N LEU A 150 4.55 17.60 12.91
CA LEU A 150 3.38 16.91 13.47
C LEU A 150 2.25 17.01 12.45
N ALA A 151 1.87 15.89 11.82
CA ALA A 151 0.88 15.85 10.77
C ALA A 151 -0.02 14.61 10.87
N GLU A 152 -0.36 14.22 12.12
CA GLU A 152 -1.30 13.14 12.36
C GLU A 152 -2.66 13.43 11.74
N ASN A 153 -3.37 12.38 11.32
CA ASN A 153 -4.74 12.45 10.79
C ASN A 153 -4.86 13.44 9.64
N ASN A 154 -4.12 13.20 8.58
CA ASN A 154 -4.19 13.89 7.31
C ASN A 154 -4.42 12.87 6.17
N ALA A 155 -4.24 13.25 4.91
CA ALA A 155 -4.34 12.38 3.74
C ALA A 155 -2.98 12.23 3.02
N ILE A 156 -1.89 12.18 3.78
CA ILE A 156 -0.52 12.14 3.27
C ILE A 156 -0.20 10.72 2.81
N SER A 157 0.21 10.57 1.55
CA SER A 157 0.69 9.29 1.02
C SER A 157 2.13 9.37 0.50
N ASP A 158 2.59 10.53 0.05
CA ASP A 158 3.95 10.78 -0.44
C ASP A 158 4.75 11.63 0.56
N ILE A 159 5.84 11.05 1.06
CA ILE A 159 6.78 11.71 1.99
C ILE A 159 8.17 11.94 1.38
N ASN A 160 8.31 11.87 0.05
CA ASN A 160 9.61 12.01 -0.63
C ASN A 160 10.34 13.30 -0.26
N VAL A 161 9.63 14.39 -0.13
CA VAL A 161 10.20 15.70 0.23
C VAL A 161 10.91 15.68 1.59
N LEU A 162 10.40 14.91 2.55
CA LEU A 162 10.96 14.82 3.90
C LEU A 162 12.40 14.30 3.89
N GLY A 163 12.76 13.45 2.92
CA GLY A 163 14.12 12.90 2.80
C GLY A 163 15.23 13.94 2.64
N SER A 164 14.89 15.20 2.31
CA SER A 164 15.82 16.33 2.24
C SER A 164 15.90 17.16 3.54
N LEU A 165 14.93 17.00 4.45
CA LEU A 165 14.79 17.80 5.68
C LEU A 165 15.57 17.15 6.84
N THR A 166 16.88 17.04 6.68
CA THR A 166 17.76 16.25 7.56
C THR A 166 17.92 16.76 8.99
N LYS A 167 17.28 17.86 9.35
CA LYS A 167 17.19 18.33 10.75
C LYS A 167 16.00 17.78 11.51
N LEU A 168 15.03 17.18 10.82
CA LEU A 168 13.88 16.55 11.49
C LEU A 168 14.35 15.52 12.50
N ASN A 169 13.93 15.69 13.74
CA ASN A 169 14.18 14.77 14.85
C ASN A 169 12.88 14.28 15.51
N SER A 170 11.79 15.00 15.36
CA SER A 170 10.46 14.58 15.76
C SER A 170 9.55 14.56 14.55
N LEU A 171 9.13 13.35 14.14
CA LEU A 171 8.30 13.14 12.96
C LEU A 171 7.08 12.28 13.36
N ILE A 172 5.91 12.90 13.33
CA ILE A 172 4.66 12.27 13.76
C ILE A 172 3.65 12.31 12.62
N LEU A 173 3.38 11.14 12.03
CA LEU A 173 2.61 10.95 10.81
C LEU A 173 1.50 9.89 10.97
N ASN A 174 1.04 9.66 12.19
CA ASN A 174 -0.01 8.67 12.46
C ASN A 174 -1.30 8.99 11.71
N GLY A 175 -2.07 7.97 11.33
CA GLY A 175 -3.37 8.18 10.69
C GLY A 175 -3.27 8.84 9.32
N ASN A 176 -2.38 8.37 8.46
CA ASN A 176 -2.20 8.82 7.08
C ASN A 176 -2.33 7.64 6.09
N GLU A 177 -1.95 7.84 4.83
CA GLU A 177 -2.06 6.83 3.77
C GLU A 177 -0.67 6.39 3.27
N ILE A 178 0.35 6.40 4.14
CA ILE A 178 1.76 6.17 3.79
C ILE A 178 2.00 4.68 3.56
N THR A 179 2.59 4.35 2.42
CA THR A 179 3.04 2.98 2.08
C THR A 179 4.55 2.89 1.96
N ASP A 180 5.22 3.95 1.50
CA ASP A 180 6.67 4.00 1.25
C ASP A 180 7.36 4.99 2.21
N ILE A 181 8.25 4.45 3.04
CA ILE A 181 9.10 5.20 3.95
C ILE A 181 10.58 5.23 3.51
N SER A 182 10.87 4.89 2.25
CA SER A 182 12.24 4.92 1.70
C SER A 182 12.95 6.27 1.89
N PRO A 183 12.27 7.44 1.87
CA PRO A 183 12.91 8.72 2.15
C PRO A 183 13.57 8.81 3.53
N LEU A 184 13.09 8.03 4.51
CA LEU A 184 13.67 8.00 5.86
C LEU A 184 15.06 7.34 5.89
N ALA A 185 15.45 6.58 4.87
CA ALA A 185 16.79 6.03 4.75
C ALA A 185 17.88 7.12 4.73
N ASN A 186 17.57 8.31 4.21
CA ASN A 186 18.49 9.44 4.08
C ASN A 186 18.90 10.07 5.42
N PHE A 187 18.13 9.82 6.48
CA PHE A 187 18.44 10.38 7.79
C PHE A 187 19.60 9.65 8.47
N PRO A 188 20.49 10.37 9.19
CA PRO A 188 21.56 9.75 9.98
C PRO A 188 21.02 8.75 11.02
N ALA A 189 21.83 7.77 11.39
CA ALA A 189 21.56 6.95 12.56
C ALA A 189 21.47 7.86 13.80
N GLY A 190 20.48 7.63 14.66
CA GLY A 190 20.28 8.44 15.87
C GLY A 190 19.68 9.83 15.63
N GLN A 191 19.04 10.05 14.47
CA GLN A 191 18.40 11.33 14.17
C GLN A 191 17.06 11.50 14.87
N PHE A 192 16.27 10.42 15.01
CA PHE A 192 14.90 10.53 15.49
C PHE A 192 14.79 10.36 17.00
N ASP A 193 14.37 11.41 17.70
CA ASP A 193 13.88 11.31 19.07
C ASP A 193 12.54 10.55 19.05
N SER A 194 11.60 11.02 18.24
CA SER A 194 10.29 10.39 18.08
C SER A 194 9.96 10.16 16.61
N LEU A 195 9.63 8.92 16.27
CA LEU A 195 9.12 8.54 14.96
C LEU A 195 7.82 7.77 15.14
N TYR A 196 6.69 8.41 14.85
CA TYR A 196 5.36 7.83 15.00
C TYR A 196 4.73 7.67 13.62
N LEU A 197 4.41 6.43 13.26
CA LEU A 197 3.91 6.03 11.95
C LEU A 197 2.69 5.09 12.08
N ASP A 198 1.98 5.14 13.22
CA ASP A 198 0.80 4.29 13.44
C ASP A 198 -0.31 4.56 12.43
N ASP A 199 -1.21 3.59 12.24
CA ASP A 199 -2.39 3.73 11.39
C ASP A 199 -2.02 4.22 9.97
N ASN A 200 -1.09 3.50 9.31
CA ASN A 200 -0.67 3.67 7.94
C ASN A 200 -0.75 2.33 7.17
N GLN A 201 -0.15 2.24 5.99
CA GLN A 201 -0.15 1.06 5.14
C GLN A 201 1.28 0.57 4.85
N ILE A 202 2.18 0.73 5.82
CA ILE A 202 3.62 0.44 5.69
C ILE A 202 3.84 -1.08 5.80
N ALA A 203 4.49 -1.67 4.78
CA ALA A 203 4.88 -3.07 4.79
C ALA A 203 6.40 -3.26 4.89
N ASP A 204 7.18 -2.40 4.25
CA ASP A 204 8.65 -2.44 4.24
C ASP A 204 9.24 -1.38 5.17
N ILE A 205 9.90 -1.85 6.23
CA ILE A 205 10.63 -1.01 7.19
C ILE A 205 12.15 -1.10 7.02
N SER A 206 12.65 -1.61 5.91
CA SER A 206 14.08 -1.65 5.60
C SER A 206 14.78 -0.29 5.70
N PRO A 207 14.11 0.86 5.41
CA PRO A 207 14.69 2.19 5.61
C PRO A 207 15.05 2.53 7.06
N LEU A 208 14.50 1.80 8.03
CA LEU A 208 14.80 2.00 9.46
C LEU A 208 16.02 1.19 9.95
N SER A 209 16.63 0.37 9.07
CA SER A 209 17.79 -0.43 9.43
C SER A 209 18.96 0.42 9.92
N GLY A 210 19.56 0.02 11.05
CA GLY A 210 20.69 0.71 11.67
C GLY A 210 20.37 2.07 12.30
N LYS A 211 19.09 2.42 12.41
CA LYS A 211 18.68 3.68 13.07
C LYS A 211 18.47 3.48 14.57
N SER A 212 18.49 4.59 15.29
CA SER A 212 18.26 4.63 16.74
C SER A 212 17.09 5.55 17.05
N PHE A 213 16.30 5.18 18.03
CA PHE A 213 15.09 5.92 18.41
C PHE A 213 15.03 6.06 19.94
N TYR A 214 14.40 7.14 20.40
CA TYR A 214 13.88 7.22 21.74
C TYR A 214 12.47 6.61 21.79
N GLN A 215 11.62 6.97 20.81
CA GLN A 215 10.27 6.42 20.65
C GLN A 215 10.02 6.04 19.18
N LEU A 216 9.57 4.80 18.96
CA LEU A 216 9.18 4.29 17.66
C LEU A 216 7.82 3.62 17.76
N THR A 217 6.84 4.09 16.99
CA THR A 217 5.54 3.44 16.86
C THR A 217 5.21 3.13 15.40
N LEU A 218 4.77 1.90 15.17
CA LEU A 218 4.45 1.32 13.87
C LEU A 218 3.15 0.49 13.96
N ASN A 219 2.33 0.77 14.98
CA ASN A 219 1.10 0.07 15.26
C ASN A 219 0.08 0.24 14.11
N HIS A 220 -0.77 -0.77 13.85
CA HIS A 220 -1.72 -0.75 12.73
C HIS A 220 -1.08 -0.42 11.37
N ASN A 221 -0.20 -1.33 10.92
CA ASN A 221 0.41 -1.30 9.61
C ASN A 221 0.36 -2.70 8.96
N GLU A 222 1.02 -2.88 7.81
CA GLU A 222 1.05 -4.13 7.04
C GLU A 222 2.39 -4.89 7.21
N ILE A 223 3.11 -4.66 8.32
CA ILE A 223 4.48 -5.14 8.54
C ILE A 223 4.46 -6.64 8.87
N SER A 224 5.24 -7.43 8.15
CA SER A 224 5.45 -8.86 8.43
C SER A 224 6.90 -9.21 8.76
N ASP A 225 7.86 -8.46 8.25
CA ASP A 225 9.30 -8.62 8.52
C ASP A 225 9.84 -7.45 9.34
N ILE A 226 10.28 -7.75 10.55
CA ILE A 226 10.91 -6.79 11.45
C ILE A 226 12.42 -6.97 11.56
N SER A 227 13.02 -7.77 10.68
CA SER A 227 14.47 -7.97 10.67
C SER A 227 15.28 -6.67 10.51
N PRO A 228 14.79 -5.60 9.86
CA PRO A 228 15.49 -4.31 9.84
C PRO A 228 15.73 -3.69 11.22
N LEU A 229 14.95 -4.05 12.24
CA LEU A 229 15.12 -3.57 13.61
C LEU A 229 16.18 -4.35 14.41
N ASN A 230 16.81 -5.38 13.84
CA ASN A 230 17.79 -6.23 14.53
C ASN A 230 19.06 -5.48 15.00
N THR A 231 19.39 -4.38 14.33
CA THR A 231 20.53 -3.51 14.67
C THR A 231 20.12 -2.21 15.34
N MET A 232 18.84 -2.09 15.67
CA MET A 232 18.31 -0.90 16.34
C MET A 232 18.95 -0.73 17.71
N THR A 233 19.23 0.52 18.07
CA THR A 233 19.70 0.91 19.40
C THR A 233 18.80 2.01 19.96
N LEU A 234 18.76 2.14 21.28
CA LEU A 234 18.07 3.22 21.94
C LEU A 234 18.95 4.46 21.99
N LEU A 235 18.38 5.64 21.68
CA LEU A 235 19.13 6.90 21.74
C LEU A 235 19.61 7.20 23.16
N PRO A 236 20.91 7.41 23.40
CA PRO A 236 21.42 7.70 24.75
C PRO A 236 21.07 9.14 25.17
N GLY A 237 20.94 9.36 26.47
CA GLY A 237 20.86 10.70 27.07
C GLY A 237 19.45 11.26 27.27
N HIS A 238 18.42 10.50 27.00
CA HIS A 238 17.04 10.84 27.34
C HIS A 238 16.71 10.39 28.77
N GLU A 239 16.07 11.27 29.56
CA GLU A 239 15.56 10.98 30.91
C GLU A 239 14.05 10.70 30.83
N GLY A 240 13.60 9.88 29.90
CA GLY A 240 12.19 9.55 29.72
C GLY A 240 12.00 8.06 29.45
N GLU A 241 10.84 7.73 28.94
CA GLU A 241 10.43 6.35 28.71
C GLU A 241 10.70 5.95 27.26
N TYR A 242 11.57 4.98 27.07
CA TYR A 242 11.82 4.36 25.77
C TYR A 242 10.64 3.46 25.41
N TYR A 243 10.10 3.67 24.22
CA TYR A 243 8.87 3.07 23.77
C TYR A 243 8.99 2.49 22.37
N ILE A 244 8.52 1.24 22.20
CA ILE A 244 8.40 0.59 20.89
C ILE A 244 7.03 -0.07 20.82
N ASP A 245 6.25 0.26 19.78
CA ASP A 245 4.99 -0.39 19.48
C ASP A 245 4.97 -0.88 18.02
N ILE A 246 4.84 -2.20 17.86
CA ILE A 246 4.68 -2.90 16.58
C ILE A 246 3.39 -3.75 16.60
N SER A 247 2.44 -3.41 17.46
CA SER A 247 1.16 -4.12 17.58
C SER A 247 0.32 -4.01 16.29
N ASN A 248 -0.70 -4.85 16.15
CA ASN A 248 -1.66 -4.80 15.06
C ASN A 248 -1.00 -4.79 13.66
N ASN A 249 -0.09 -5.73 13.43
CA ASN A 249 0.63 -5.96 12.18
C ASN A 249 0.47 -7.43 11.74
N HIS A 250 1.36 -7.93 10.87
CA HIS A 250 1.34 -9.30 10.34
C HIS A 250 2.56 -10.12 10.77
N ILE A 251 3.13 -9.80 11.93
CA ILE A 251 4.39 -10.34 12.42
C ILE A 251 4.16 -11.73 13.04
N SER A 252 4.89 -12.73 12.54
CA SER A 252 4.89 -14.09 13.10
C SER A 252 6.22 -14.47 13.76
N ASP A 253 7.28 -13.72 13.53
CA ASP A 253 8.63 -14.01 14.03
C ASP A 253 9.29 -12.74 14.58
N ILE A 254 9.51 -12.69 15.90
CA ILE A 254 10.21 -11.57 16.55
C ILE A 254 11.65 -11.93 16.96
N SER A 255 12.19 -13.06 16.50
CA SER A 255 13.51 -13.54 16.89
C SER A 255 14.67 -12.67 16.42
N SER A 256 14.47 -11.88 15.36
CA SER A 256 15.44 -10.90 14.88
C SER A 256 15.76 -9.83 15.92
N LEU A 257 14.80 -9.48 16.79
CA LEU A 257 14.99 -8.48 17.84
C LEU A 257 15.94 -8.91 18.97
N LYS A 258 16.30 -10.19 19.03
CA LYS A 258 17.29 -10.70 20.00
C LYS A 258 18.65 -9.99 19.92
N ALA A 259 19.01 -9.49 18.75
CA ALA A 259 20.27 -8.80 18.54
C ALA A 259 20.23 -7.31 18.90
N ALA A 260 19.04 -6.72 19.05
CA ALA A 260 18.86 -5.32 19.39
C ALA A 260 19.18 -5.04 20.88
N ASP A 261 19.71 -3.85 21.17
CA ASP A 261 19.99 -3.44 22.55
C ASP A 261 18.75 -2.76 23.16
N PHE A 262 17.96 -3.54 23.87
CA PHE A 262 16.77 -3.09 24.59
C PHE A 262 17.00 -2.94 26.10
N SER A 263 18.25 -2.84 26.58
CA SER A 263 18.57 -2.79 28.00
C SER A 263 17.91 -1.68 28.79
N LYS A 264 17.44 -0.63 28.11
CA LYS A 264 16.73 0.52 28.72
C LYS A 264 15.30 0.69 28.25
N LEU A 265 14.75 -0.29 27.54
CA LEU A 265 13.40 -0.22 27.01
C LEU A 265 12.39 -0.26 28.17
N ASN A 266 11.46 0.71 28.23
CA ASN A 266 10.44 0.80 29.27
C ASN A 266 9.13 0.15 28.83
N TYR A 267 8.77 0.25 27.54
CA TYR A 267 7.55 -0.30 26.97
C TYR A 267 7.81 -0.97 25.64
N PHE A 268 7.31 -2.19 25.51
CA PHE A 268 7.33 -2.96 24.26
C PHE A 268 5.98 -3.59 24.02
N PHE A 269 5.36 -3.27 22.89
CA PHE A 269 4.08 -3.82 22.47
C PHE A 269 4.22 -4.50 21.11
N ALA A 270 3.72 -5.72 21.01
CA ALA A 270 3.70 -6.53 19.79
C ALA A 270 2.42 -7.40 19.74
N GLU A 271 1.33 -6.85 20.27
CA GLU A 271 0.07 -7.56 20.42
C GLU A 271 -0.77 -7.56 19.15
N ASN A 272 -1.78 -8.43 19.11
CA ASN A 272 -2.81 -8.46 18.08
C ASN A 272 -2.27 -8.66 16.64
N GLN A 273 -1.23 -9.46 16.47
CA GLN A 273 -0.74 -9.78 15.13
C GLN A 273 -1.78 -10.61 14.36
N THR A 274 -1.98 -10.31 13.07
CA THR A 274 -2.87 -11.06 12.19
C THR A 274 -2.09 -11.65 11.02
N VAL A 275 -1.79 -12.93 11.08
CA VAL A 275 -1.05 -13.64 10.03
C VAL A 275 -2.03 -14.44 9.19
N THR A 276 -2.06 -14.20 7.90
CA THR A 276 -2.91 -14.94 6.96
C THR A 276 -2.05 -15.74 6.01
N GLU A 277 -2.21 -17.07 6.06
CA GLU A 277 -1.54 -17.99 5.16
C GLU A 277 -2.18 -17.97 3.77
N SER A 278 -1.46 -18.45 2.77
CA SER A 278 -2.01 -18.60 1.42
C SER A 278 -3.22 -19.55 1.43
N THR A 279 -4.28 -19.16 0.71
CA THR A 279 -5.51 -19.95 0.62
C THR A 279 -5.25 -21.36 0.10
N LYS A 280 -5.81 -22.40 0.75
CA LYS A 280 -5.68 -23.81 0.37
C LYS A 280 -7.01 -24.41 -0.05
N LEU A 281 -6.94 -25.42 -0.91
CA LEU A 281 -8.09 -26.28 -1.20
C LEU A 281 -8.51 -27.02 0.08
N PHE A 282 -9.80 -26.98 0.38
CA PHE A 282 -10.35 -27.72 1.52
C PHE A 282 -10.09 -29.23 1.39
N SER A 283 -9.73 -29.82 2.49
CA SER A 283 -9.66 -31.27 2.66
C SER A 283 -10.14 -31.65 4.06
N ALA A 284 -10.60 -32.90 4.24
CA ALA A 284 -11.01 -33.39 5.57
C ALA A 284 -9.86 -33.35 6.60
N ASN A 285 -8.63 -33.37 6.12
CA ASN A 285 -7.40 -33.26 6.93
C ASN A 285 -6.62 -32.04 6.47
N VAL A 286 -6.62 -30.96 7.27
CA VAL A 286 -5.82 -29.78 7.03
C VAL A 286 -4.64 -29.77 8.00
N THR A 287 -3.46 -29.52 7.48
CA THR A 287 -2.24 -29.34 8.29
C THR A 287 -1.60 -27.98 8.02
N LEU A 288 -1.06 -27.38 9.08
CA LEU A 288 -0.32 -26.11 9.01
C LEU A 288 0.93 -26.23 9.90
N GLU A 289 2.08 -25.85 9.35
CA GLU A 289 3.30 -25.71 10.12
C GLU A 289 3.26 -24.42 10.93
N ASN A 290 3.42 -24.51 12.23
CA ASN A 290 3.53 -23.34 13.10
C ASN A 290 4.91 -22.69 12.93
N ARG A 291 4.91 -21.42 12.52
CA ARG A 291 6.12 -20.62 12.28
C ARG A 291 6.27 -19.47 13.26
N VAL A 292 5.35 -19.34 14.20
CA VAL A 292 5.38 -18.25 15.19
C VAL A 292 6.55 -18.44 16.12
N LYS A 293 7.47 -17.45 16.16
CA LYS A 293 8.67 -17.49 16.99
C LYS A 293 8.76 -16.28 17.92
N ASN A 294 9.09 -16.56 19.16
CA ASN A 294 9.39 -15.53 20.15
C ASN A 294 10.79 -14.92 19.93
N ILE A 295 11.15 -13.95 20.78
CA ILE A 295 12.45 -13.24 20.70
C ILE A 295 13.66 -14.19 20.83
N GLU A 296 13.51 -15.35 21.47
CA GLU A 296 14.58 -16.35 21.58
C GLU A 296 14.71 -17.25 20.34
N GLY A 297 13.78 -17.12 19.37
CA GLY A 297 13.68 -18.00 18.20
C GLY A 297 12.98 -19.32 18.48
N THR A 298 12.33 -19.46 19.65
CA THR A 298 11.57 -20.65 20.03
C THR A 298 10.17 -20.57 19.40
N ILE A 299 9.73 -21.68 18.81
CA ILE A 299 8.36 -21.78 18.29
C ILE A 299 7.37 -21.74 19.46
N LEU A 300 6.42 -20.81 19.41
CA LEU A 300 5.36 -20.69 20.40
C LEU A 300 4.28 -21.73 20.17
N ALA A 301 3.92 -22.48 21.20
CA ALA A 301 2.75 -23.36 21.12
C ALA A 301 1.47 -22.53 20.97
N PRO A 302 0.48 -23.01 20.20
CA PRO A 302 -0.82 -22.36 20.13
C PRO A 302 -1.49 -22.27 21.52
N GLU A 303 -2.10 -21.13 21.81
CA GLU A 303 -2.93 -20.93 23.00
C GLU A 303 -4.34 -21.52 22.78
N THR A 304 -4.93 -21.24 21.62
CA THR A 304 -6.21 -21.82 21.18
C THR A 304 -6.11 -22.30 19.75
N ILE A 305 -6.86 -23.33 19.40
CA ILE A 305 -6.95 -23.87 18.03
C ILE A 305 -8.43 -24.05 17.69
N SER A 306 -8.88 -23.44 16.59
CA SER A 306 -10.26 -23.57 16.14
C SER A 306 -10.62 -25.01 15.75
N HIS A 307 -11.93 -25.32 15.66
CA HIS A 307 -12.46 -26.59 15.15
C HIS A 307 -11.86 -27.84 15.81
N ASN A 308 -11.52 -27.77 17.10
CA ASN A 308 -10.90 -28.85 17.87
C ASN A 308 -9.62 -29.42 17.21
N GLY A 309 -8.85 -28.57 16.53
CA GLY A 309 -7.55 -28.96 15.98
C GLY A 309 -6.58 -29.40 17.07
N SER A 310 -5.56 -30.12 16.69
CA SER A 310 -4.51 -30.61 17.58
C SER A 310 -3.14 -30.07 17.19
N TYR A 311 -2.26 -29.94 18.18
CA TYR A 311 -0.88 -29.48 17.99
C TYR A 311 0.09 -30.56 18.45
N SER A 312 1.06 -30.93 17.59
CA SER A 312 2.11 -31.87 17.91
C SER A 312 3.41 -31.52 17.17
N GLY A 313 4.50 -31.44 17.92
CA GLY A 313 5.78 -30.97 17.38
C GLY A 313 5.69 -29.49 16.96
N SER A 314 5.76 -29.23 15.65
CA SER A 314 5.55 -27.89 15.06
C SER A 314 4.32 -27.81 14.16
N THR A 315 3.46 -28.85 14.16
CA THR A 315 2.35 -28.98 13.21
C THR A 315 1.00 -28.91 13.92
N ILE A 316 0.11 -28.06 13.38
CA ILE A 316 -1.30 -28.03 13.74
C ILE A 316 -2.06 -28.88 12.73
N THR A 317 -3.01 -29.69 13.20
CA THR A 317 -3.83 -30.58 12.37
C THR A 317 -5.30 -30.42 12.72
N TRP A 318 -6.14 -30.26 11.71
CA TRP A 318 -7.59 -30.23 11.82
C TRP A 318 -8.21 -31.42 11.11
N GLN A 319 -9.20 -32.05 11.77
CA GLN A 319 -10.07 -33.09 11.21
C GLN A 319 -11.43 -32.43 10.96
N LEU A 320 -11.73 -32.13 9.70
CA LEU A 320 -12.89 -31.32 9.31
C LEU A 320 -13.91 -32.20 8.59
N PRO A 321 -15.04 -32.60 9.24
CA PRO A 321 -16.03 -33.45 8.60
C PRO A 321 -16.82 -32.75 7.49
N ASN A 322 -16.87 -31.43 7.52
CA ASN A 322 -17.55 -30.59 6.52
C ASN A 322 -16.68 -29.40 6.17
N PHE A 323 -16.98 -28.76 5.01
CA PHE A 323 -16.31 -27.55 4.57
C PHE A 323 -16.44 -26.43 5.59
N VAL A 324 -15.31 -25.76 5.85
CA VAL A 324 -15.21 -24.49 6.55
C VAL A 324 -14.33 -23.56 5.72
N SER A 325 -14.62 -22.28 5.71
CA SER A 325 -13.87 -21.29 4.91
C SER A 325 -12.53 -20.90 5.53
N ASN A 326 -12.31 -21.24 6.80
CA ASN A 326 -11.09 -20.88 7.52
C ASN A 326 -10.87 -21.80 8.72
N VAL A 327 -9.61 -22.09 9.03
CA VAL A 327 -9.15 -22.61 10.31
C VAL A 327 -8.06 -21.70 10.86
N ASP A 328 -7.96 -21.59 12.17
CA ASP A 328 -7.03 -20.66 12.80
C ASP A 328 -6.53 -21.15 14.15
N TYR A 329 -5.48 -20.51 14.64
CA TYR A 329 -5.01 -20.64 16.02
C TYR A 329 -4.51 -19.30 16.53
N SER A 330 -4.61 -19.09 17.86
CA SER A 330 -4.01 -17.94 18.52
C SER A 330 -2.70 -18.32 19.21
N PHE A 331 -1.88 -17.32 19.43
CA PHE A 331 -0.66 -17.41 20.23
C PHE A 331 -0.54 -16.21 21.17
N SER A 332 0.09 -16.42 22.31
CA SER A 332 0.40 -15.35 23.27
C SER A 332 1.58 -15.75 24.13
N GLU A 333 2.53 -14.85 24.31
CA GLU A 333 3.62 -14.97 25.27
C GLU A 333 3.90 -13.61 25.90
N THR A 334 4.05 -13.60 27.22
CA THR A 334 4.62 -12.45 27.95
C THR A 334 6.07 -12.76 28.25
N LYS A 335 6.99 -11.91 27.81
CA LYS A 335 8.43 -12.12 27.94
C LYS A 335 9.13 -10.87 28.45
N GLN A 336 10.20 -11.05 29.22
CA GLN A 336 11.11 -9.97 29.58
C GLN A 336 11.90 -9.53 28.33
N ILE A 337 11.85 -8.24 28.01
CA ILE A 337 12.57 -7.59 26.92
C ILE A 337 13.23 -6.34 27.50
N GLY A 338 14.56 -6.36 27.63
CA GLY A 338 15.26 -5.31 28.38
C GLY A 338 14.81 -5.21 29.83
N ASP A 339 14.47 -4.01 30.27
CA ASP A 339 13.98 -3.75 31.63
C ASP A 339 12.45 -3.88 31.79
N THR A 340 11.73 -4.19 30.70
CA THR A 340 10.27 -4.31 30.67
C THR A 340 9.78 -5.72 30.34
N SER A 341 8.50 -5.99 30.59
CA SER A 341 7.77 -7.14 30.05
C SER A 341 7.01 -6.73 28.81
N GLY A 342 7.24 -7.40 27.69
CA GLY A 342 6.49 -7.24 26.46
C GLY A 342 5.53 -8.41 26.23
N ILE A 343 4.42 -8.15 25.56
CA ILE A 343 3.48 -9.18 25.10
C ILE A 343 3.63 -9.32 23.59
N PHE A 344 3.84 -10.57 23.13
CA PHE A 344 3.75 -10.93 21.74
C PHE A 344 2.57 -11.87 21.56
N SER A 345 1.53 -11.42 20.87
CA SER A 345 0.29 -12.18 20.70
C SER A 345 -0.34 -11.94 19.33
N GLY A 346 -1.17 -12.90 18.92
CA GLY A 346 -1.87 -12.75 17.64
C GLY A 346 -2.62 -14.01 17.25
N LYS A 347 -3.02 -14.01 15.97
CA LYS A 347 -3.79 -15.06 15.34
C LYS A 347 -3.20 -15.41 13.98
N VAL A 348 -3.06 -16.72 13.71
CA VAL A 348 -2.69 -17.23 12.40
C VAL A 348 -3.92 -17.89 11.78
N SER A 349 -4.29 -17.45 10.59
CA SER A 349 -5.45 -17.94 9.83
C SER A 349 -4.99 -18.67 8.58
N GLN A 350 -5.58 -19.84 8.32
CA GLN A 350 -5.46 -20.59 7.09
C GLN A 350 -6.80 -20.56 6.36
N PRO A 351 -6.97 -19.67 5.37
CA PRO A 351 -8.17 -19.66 4.53
C PRO A 351 -8.27 -20.95 3.68
N LEU A 352 -9.49 -21.43 3.56
CA LEU A 352 -9.81 -22.63 2.78
C LEU A 352 -10.90 -22.31 1.75
N PHE A 353 -10.79 -22.85 0.56
CA PHE A 353 -11.84 -22.74 -0.45
C PHE A 353 -12.42 -24.10 -0.78
N ASN A 354 -13.71 -24.14 -1.07
CA ASN A 354 -14.36 -25.35 -1.57
C ASN A 354 -14.13 -25.39 -3.08
N GLY A 355 -13.30 -26.35 -3.53
CA GLY A 355 -12.99 -26.50 -4.95
C GLY A 355 -14.14 -27.11 -5.72
N TYR A 356 -14.23 -26.72 -6.99
CA TYR A 356 -15.05 -27.40 -7.98
C TYR A 356 -14.16 -28.28 -8.84
N THR A 357 -14.70 -29.45 -9.25
CA THR A 357 -13.94 -30.44 -10.00
C THR A 357 -14.04 -30.17 -11.49
N VAL A 358 -12.89 -30.11 -12.16
CA VAL A 358 -12.80 -30.24 -13.62
C VAL A 358 -12.40 -31.67 -13.94
N THR A 359 -13.20 -32.30 -14.74
CA THR A 359 -12.93 -33.63 -15.30
C THR A 359 -12.42 -33.45 -16.74
N PHE A 360 -11.21 -33.87 -17.01
CA PHE A 360 -10.65 -33.94 -18.37
C PHE A 360 -10.88 -35.35 -18.91
N ASP A 361 -11.82 -35.50 -19.87
CA ASP A 361 -12.13 -36.78 -20.51
C ASP A 361 -11.44 -36.86 -21.88
N ASN A 362 -10.38 -37.65 -21.93
CA ASN A 362 -9.73 -38.04 -23.17
C ASN A 362 -10.29 -39.38 -23.65
N GLN A 363 -11.55 -39.37 -24.20
CA GLN A 363 -12.21 -40.52 -24.77
C GLN A 363 -12.28 -41.75 -23.83
N GLY A 364 -12.59 -41.51 -22.55
CA GLY A 364 -12.68 -42.50 -21.49
C GLY A 364 -11.43 -42.61 -20.61
N SER A 365 -10.32 -41.96 -20.96
CA SER A 365 -9.20 -41.75 -20.04
C SER A 365 -9.45 -40.47 -19.27
N ILE A 366 -9.76 -40.57 -17.99
CA ILE A 366 -10.22 -39.47 -17.14
C ILE A 366 -9.10 -39.01 -16.20
N SER A 367 -8.86 -37.68 -16.14
CA SER A 367 -8.14 -37.03 -15.05
C SER A 367 -9.02 -35.95 -14.42
N THR A 368 -8.82 -35.66 -13.14
CA THR A 368 -9.58 -34.66 -12.41
C THR A 368 -8.65 -33.70 -11.66
N GLU A 369 -9.00 -32.42 -11.68
CA GLU A 369 -8.35 -31.40 -10.91
C GLU A 369 -9.40 -30.55 -10.20
N SER A 370 -9.02 -29.89 -9.08
CA SER A 370 -9.95 -29.04 -8.33
C SER A 370 -9.45 -27.59 -8.32
N TYR A 371 -10.37 -26.67 -8.61
CA TYR A 371 -10.11 -25.25 -8.72
C TYR A 371 -11.12 -24.43 -7.93
N ALA A 372 -10.74 -23.23 -7.50
CA ALA A 372 -11.70 -22.23 -7.06
C ALA A 372 -12.55 -21.76 -8.26
N SER A 373 -13.74 -21.22 -8.00
CA SER A 373 -14.48 -20.50 -9.04
C SER A 373 -13.75 -19.22 -9.46
N ASP A 374 -14.00 -18.77 -10.68
CA ASP A 374 -13.47 -17.53 -11.27
C ASP A 374 -11.94 -17.48 -11.47
N VAL A 375 -11.26 -18.63 -11.43
CA VAL A 375 -9.83 -18.77 -11.80
C VAL A 375 -9.69 -19.42 -13.17
N THR A 376 -8.60 -19.12 -13.89
CA THR A 376 -8.23 -19.82 -15.12
C THR A 376 -7.68 -21.22 -14.79
N LEU A 377 -7.96 -22.19 -15.66
CA LEU A 377 -7.45 -23.55 -15.49
C LEU A 377 -6.04 -23.69 -16.06
N SER A 378 -5.25 -24.59 -15.48
CA SER A 378 -4.01 -25.04 -16.14
C SER A 378 -4.34 -25.92 -17.32
N GLU A 379 -3.74 -25.68 -18.49
CA GLU A 379 -3.91 -26.56 -19.64
C GLU A 379 -3.22 -27.90 -19.37
N PRO A 380 -3.94 -29.06 -19.45
CA PRO A 380 -3.33 -30.35 -19.26
C PRO A 380 -2.44 -30.72 -20.46
N ASN A 381 -1.60 -31.75 -20.28
CA ASN A 381 -0.78 -32.26 -21.37
C ASN A 381 -1.65 -32.62 -22.60
N ILE A 382 -1.16 -32.22 -23.79
CA ILE A 382 -1.86 -32.47 -25.05
C ILE A 382 -2.01 -33.99 -25.27
N PRO A 383 -3.25 -34.53 -25.34
CA PRO A 383 -3.45 -35.94 -25.55
C PRO A 383 -3.13 -36.34 -27.00
N THR A 384 -2.62 -37.53 -27.18
CA THR A 384 -2.29 -38.09 -28.50
C THR A 384 -3.21 -39.22 -28.87
N LYS A 385 -3.60 -39.28 -30.17
CA LYS A 385 -4.38 -40.37 -30.73
C LYS A 385 -3.84 -40.71 -32.12
N GLU A 386 -3.53 -41.99 -32.37
CA GLU A 386 -2.96 -42.44 -33.63
C GLU A 386 -3.91 -42.15 -34.81
N GLY A 387 -3.40 -41.49 -35.86
CA GLY A 387 -4.18 -41.12 -37.04
C GLY A 387 -5.07 -39.88 -36.87
N PHE A 388 -5.00 -39.21 -35.73
CA PHE A 388 -5.79 -38.00 -35.45
C PHE A 388 -4.92 -36.86 -34.96
N THR A 389 -5.38 -35.63 -35.21
CA THR A 389 -4.82 -34.41 -34.67
C THR A 389 -5.72 -33.87 -33.56
N PHE A 390 -5.16 -33.58 -32.39
CA PHE A 390 -5.90 -32.93 -31.30
C PHE A 390 -6.27 -31.48 -31.68
N ILE A 391 -7.55 -31.14 -31.50
CA ILE A 391 -8.08 -29.81 -31.86
C ILE A 391 -8.42 -28.94 -30.63
N GLY A 392 -8.43 -29.53 -29.45
CA GLY A 392 -8.64 -28.82 -28.18
C GLY A 392 -9.52 -29.56 -27.20
N TRP A 393 -9.69 -28.93 -26.05
CA TRP A 393 -10.65 -29.33 -25.03
C TRP A 393 -11.96 -28.56 -25.22
N TYR A 394 -13.10 -29.25 -25.09
CA TYR A 394 -14.44 -28.73 -25.36
C TYR A 394 -15.40 -29.04 -24.21
N ASP A 395 -16.43 -28.22 -24.03
CA ASP A 395 -17.50 -28.43 -23.03
C ASP A 395 -18.50 -29.54 -23.36
N ALA A 396 -18.34 -30.19 -24.51
CA ALA A 396 -19.16 -31.31 -24.95
C ALA A 396 -18.30 -32.40 -25.62
N PRO A 397 -18.72 -33.69 -25.59
CA PRO A 397 -17.95 -34.79 -26.18
C PRO A 397 -17.83 -34.69 -27.71
N THR A 398 -18.76 -34.02 -28.38
CA THR A 398 -18.75 -33.71 -29.82
C THR A 398 -19.34 -32.33 -30.06
N GLY A 399 -18.66 -31.50 -30.87
CA GLY A 399 -19.05 -30.09 -31.03
C GLY A 399 -18.82 -29.32 -29.74
N GLY A 400 -19.74 -28.41 -29.38
CA GLY A 400 -19.61 -27.56 -28.20
C GLY A 400 -18.64 -26.40 -28.39
N ASN A 401 -18.34 -25.71 -27.28
CA ASN A 401 -17.41 -24.59 -27.26
C ASN A 401 -16.02 -25.08 -26.85
N LYS A 402 -15.02 -24.62 -27.59
CA LYS A 402 -13.62 -24.87 -27.24
C LYS A 402 -13.27 -24.06 -26.01
N TRP A 403 -12.66 -24.68 -25.01
CA TRP A 403 -12.18 -24.02 -23.81
C TRP A 403 -10.91 -23.21 -24.12
N ASP A 404 -10.89 -21.95 -23.72
CA ASP A 404 -9.74 -21.06 -23.82
C ASP A 404 -9.06 -20.94 -22.44
N PHE A 405 -7.97 -21.70 -22.23
CA PHE A 405 -7.24 -21.71 -20.95
C PHE A 405 -6.64 -20.36 -20.55
N ALA A 406 -6.52 -19.42 -21.49
CA ALA A 406 -6.03 -18.09 -21.18
C ALA A 406 -7.12 -17.15 -20.64
N ASN A 407 -8.37 -17.34 -21.05
CA ASN A 407 -9.45 -16.38 -20.80
C ASN A 407 -10.65 -16.99 -20.07
N ASP A 408 -10.98 -18.27 -20.32
CA ASP A 408 -12.13 -18.91 -19.67
C ASP A 408 -11.82 -19.21 -18.20
N LYS A 409 -12.83 -19.02 -17.36
CA LYS A 409 -12.72 -19.16 -15.92
C LYS A 409 -13.60 -20.29 -15.40
N MET A 410 -13.11 -20.97 -14.36
CA MET A 410 -13.83 -22.02 -13.67
C MET A 410 -15.20 -21.52 -13.18
N PRO A 411 -16.31 -22.13 -13.60
CA PRO A 411 -17.62 -21.82 -13.06
C PRO A 411 -17.77 -22.30 -11.61
N ALA A 412 -18.76 -21.78 -10.89
CA ALA A 412 -19.07 -22.19 -9.52
C ALA A 412 -19.83 -23.55 -9.46
N ASN A 413 -19.42 -24.51 -10.29
CA ASN A 413 -19.92 -25.90 -10.33
C ASN A 413 -18.88 -26.82 -10.98
N ASP A 414 -19.00 -28.11 -10.72
CA ASP A 414 -18.21 -29.14 -11.40
C ASP A 414 -18.49 -29.14 -12.92
N MET A 415 -17.44 -29.39 -13.71
CA MET A 415 -17.55 -29.44 -15.17
C MET A 415 -16.68 -30.53 -15.76
N THR A 416 -16.98 -30.90 -17.02
CA THR A 416 -16.19 -31.86 -17.81
C THR A 416 -15.73 -31.20 -19.10
N LEU A 417 -14.44 -31.32 -19.41
CA LEU A 417 -13.84 -30.95 -20.68
C LEU A 417 -13.44 -32.22 -21.45
N TYR A 418 -13.85 -32.29 -22.71
CA TYR A 418 -13.65 -33.45 -23.57
C TYR A 418 -12.57 -33.17 -24.61
N ALA A 419 -11.61 -34.07 -24.73
CA ALA A 419 -10.61 -33.99 -25.78
C ALA A 419 -11.26 -34.29 -27.14
N GLN A 420 -11.17 -33.34 -28.07
CA GLN A 420 -11.65 -33.56 -29.43
C GLN A 420 -10.50 -33.66 -30.43
N PHE A 421 -10.72 -34.46 -31.46
CA PHE A 421 -9.72 -34.79 -32.46
C PHE A 421 -10.33 -34.73 -33.86
N THR A 422 -9.51 -34.43 -34.85
CA THR A 422 -9.82 -34.55 -36.29
C THR A 422 -8.93 -35.59 -36.95
N GLU A 423 -9.43 -36.30 -37.93
CA GLU A 423 -8.61 -37.28 -38.69
C GLU A 423 -7.43 -36.56 -39.37
N THR A 424 -6.25 -37.16 -39.27
CA THR A 424 -5.07 -36.67 -39.99
C THR A 424 -5.16 -37.17 -41.43
N ILE A 425 -5.44 -36.26 -42.38
CA ILE A 425 -5.45 -36.61 -43.80
C ILE A 425 -4.04 -37.04 -44.19
N LYS A 426 -3.83 -38.35 -44.44
CA LYS A 426 -2.58 -38.81 -45.07
C LYS A 426 -2.52 -38.23 -46.48
N PRO A 427 -1.42 -37.61 -46.89
CA PRO A 427 -1.26 -37.19 -48.29
C PRO A 427 -1.43 -38.40 -49.19
N VAL A 428 -2.38 -38.37 -50.12
CA VAL A 428 -2.49 -39.38 -51.15
C VAL A 428 -1.23 -39.27 -52.00
N ASN A 429 -0.45 -40.37 -52.06
CA ASN A 429 0.71 -40.40 -52.96
C ASN A 429 0.22 -40.05 -54.38
N PRO A 430 0.90 -39.14 -55.10
CA PRO A 430 0.54 -38.83 -56.49
C PRO A 430 0.57 -40.12 -57.30
N VAL A 431 -0.57 -40.47 -57.92
CA VAL A 431 -0.69 -41.59 -58.88
C VAL A 431 0.29 -41.31 -59.99
N ASN A 432 1.22 -42.28 -60.28
CA ASN A 432 2.15 -42.19 -61.39
C ASN A 432 1.38 -41.91 -62.67
N PRO A 433 1.86 -40.98 -63.55
CA PRO A 433 1.23 -40.70 -64.83
C PRO A 433 1.26 -41.98 -65.68
N VAL A 434 0.08 -42.46 -66.10
CA VAL A 434 -0.07 -43.51 -67.08
C VAL A 434 0.34 -42.95 -68.43
N ASN A 435 1.26 -43.64 -69.13
CA ASN A 435 1.72 -43.32 -70.48
C ASN A 435 0.56 -43.12 -71.46
N PRO A 436 0.66 -42.19 -72.44
CA PRO A 436 -0.35 -41.96 -73.45
C PRO A 436 -0.39 -43.12 -74.45
N VAL A 437 -1.56 -43.72 -74.64
CA VAL A 437 -1.86 -44.59 -75.78
C VAL A 437 -2.56 -43.75 -76.85
N ASP A 438 -2.06 -43.88 -78.08
CA ASP A 438 -2.43 -43.17 -79.29
C ASP A 438 -3.94 -43.16 -79.63
N SER A 439 -4.31 -42.00 -80.18
CA SER A 439 -5.32 -41.69 -81.18
C SER A 439 -6.47 -42.69 -81.48
N VAL A 440 -7.69 -42.16 -81.60
CA VAL A 440 -8.48 -42.06 -82.81
C VAL A 440 -9.87 -41.46 -82.53
N ASP A 441 -10.27 -40.52 -83.38
CA ASP A 441 -11.57 -40.04 -83.85
C ASP A 441 -12.68 -39.49 -82.95
N SER A 442 -12.85 -38.18 -83.27
CA SER A 442 -14.10 -37.44 -83.46
C SER A 442 -15.44 -38.09 -83.20
N ILE A 443 -16.33 -37.38 -82.62
CA ILE A 443 -17.65 -36.92 -83.03
C ILE A 443 -18.47 -36.37 -81.82
N ASP A 444 -18.84 -35.12 -82.06
CA ASP A 444 -20.13 -34.48 -81.82
C ASP A 444 -20.63 -34.09 -80.44
N SER A 445 -20.85 -32.80 -80.44
CA SER A 445 -21.70 -31.96 -79.65
C SER A 445 -22.80 -32.59 -78.82
N THR A 446 -22.85 -32.19 -77.57
CA THR A 446 -24.04 -31.47 -77.04
C THR A 446 -23.69 -30.73 -75.72
N ASN A 447 -23.97 -29.46 -75.76
CA ASN A 447 -24.08 -28.55 -74.64
C ASN A 447 -25.01 -29.10 -73.52
N GLN A 448 -24.59 -29.01 -72.29
CA GLN A 448 -25.31 -28.38 -71.17
C GLN A 448 -24.80 -28.90 -69.82
N ALA A 449 -24.68 -27.97 -68.91
CA ALA A 449 -24.47 -28.18 -67.50
C ALA A 449 -23.03 -28.06 -66.94
N VAL A 450 -22.38 -26.91 -67.13
CA VAL A 450 -21.40 -26.40 -66.16
C VAL A 450 -21.62 -24.88 -66.03
N SER A 451 -22.67 -24.48 -65.34
CA SER A 451 -22.95 -23.10 -64.95
C SER A 451 -23.82 -23.08 -63.71
N SER A 452 -23.27 -23.54 -62.58
CA SER A 452 -23.94 -23.33 -61.31
C SER A 452 -23.04 -23.52 -60.06
N ILE A 453 -21.73 -23.31 -60.13
CA ILE A 453 -20.87 -23.34 -58.90
C ILE A 453 -19.91 -22.11 -58.86
N ALA A 454 -20.27 -21.02 -59.54
CA ALA A 454 -19.44 -19.82 -59.49
C ALA A 454 -20.20 -18.53 -59.08
N SER A 455 -21.25 -18.63 -58.30
CA SER A 455 -22.04 -17.43 -57.88
C SER A 455 -22.39 -17.36 -56.37
N GLU A 456 -21.68 -18.04 -55.51
CA GLU A 456 -21.90 -17.90 -54.05
C GLU A 456 -20.70 -17.43 -53.23
N LEU A 457 -19.73 -16.78 -53.85
CA LEU A 457 -18.56 -16.25 -53.14
C LEU A 457 -18.30 -14.74 -53.43
N SER A 458 -19.37 -13.96 -53.55
CA SER A 458 -19.20 -12.49 -53.57
C SER A 458 -20.48 -11.74 -53.16
N SER A 459 -20.96 -11.93 -51.95
CA SER A 459 -21.86 -10.94 -51.35
C SER A 459 -21.88 -11.11 -49.82
N GLY A 460 -21.22 -10.21 -49.10
CA GLY A 460 -21.42 -10.14 -47.67
C GLY A 460 -20.37 -9.49 -46.79
N LEU A 461 -19.64 -8.49 -47.28
CA LEU A 461 -18.99 -7.55 -46.38
C LEU A 461 -19.66 -6.20 -46.50
N LYS A 462 -20.60 -5.92 -45.62
CA LYS A 462 -21.01 -4.54 -45.30
C LYS A 462 -20.53 -4.23 -43.89
N VAL A 463 -19.48 -3.44 -43.82
CA VAL A 463 -19.06 -2.69 -42.63
C VAL A 463 -20.13 -1.65 -42.33
N SER A 464 -20.72 -1.67 -41.15
CA SER A 464 -21.54 -0.58 -40.62
C SER A 464 -20.90 -0.08 -39.32
N GLU A 465 -20.15 1.00 -39.45
CA GLU A 465 -19.80 1.84 -38.31
C GLU A 465 -21.07 2.45 -37.71
N LYS A 466 -21.27 2.21 -36.43
CA LYS A 466 -22.08 3.07 -35.58
C LYS A 466 -21.31 3.37 -34.29
N VAL A 467 -20.72 4.54 -34.29
CA VAL A 467 -20.26 5.27 -33.10
C VAL A 467 -21.47 5.52 -32.21
N GLN A 468 -21.45 5.02 -30.99
CA GLN A 468 -22.40 5.40 -29.93
C GLN A 468 -21.64 5.99 -28.73
N LYS A 469 -22.00 7.24 -28.46
CA LYS A 469 -21.56 8.14 -27.39
C LYS A 469 -21.91 7.57 -25.99
N PRO A 470 -21.11 7.82 -24.94
CA PRO A 470 -21.36 7.26 -23.62
C PRO A 470 -22.52 7.96 -22.91
N THR A 471 -23.43 7.17 -22.40
CA THR A 471 -24.54 7.59 -21.53
C THR A 471 -24.09 7.62 -20.10
N THR A 472 -24.30 8.75 -19.47
CA THR A 472 -24.17 9.03 -18.04
C THR A 472 -25.04 8.10 -17.19
N TYR A 473 -24.45 7.46 -16.18
CA TYR A 473 -25.19 6.76 -15.13
C TYR A 473 -25.54 7.73 -14.00
N LYS A 474 -26.84 7.81 -13.70
CA LYS A 474 -27.41 8.46 -12.53
C LYS A 474 -27.16 7.61 -11.29
N THR A 475 -26.72 8.26 -10.23
CA THR A 475 -26.76 7.79 -8.84
C THR A 475 -28.19 7.44 -8.42
N ALA A 476 -28.38 6.24 -7.90
CA ALA A 476 -29.57 5.86 -7.13
C ALA A 476 -29.16 5.77 -5.65
N THR A 477 -29.62 6.76 -4.89
CA THR A 477 -29.82 6.67 -3.45
C THR A 477 -31.11 5.91 -3.20
N ASP A 478 -31.09 5.00 -2.23
CA ASP A 478 -32.11 4.72 -1.23
C ASP A 478 -32.30 3.24 -0.92
N ASN A 479 -32.37 3.02 0.38
CA ASN A 479 -33.02 1.97 1.15
C ASN A 479 -32.12 0.95 1.87
N LEU A 480 -31.72 1.36 3.08
CA LEU A 480 -31.41 0.44 4.17
C LEU A 480 -32.71 0.20 4.97
N PRO A 481 -33.06 -1.04 5.30
CA PRO A 481 -34.15 -1.32 6.23
C PRO A 481 -33.67 -1.17 7.68
N LYS A 482 -34.46 -0.44 8.46
CA LYS A 482 -34.41 -0.40 9.93
C LYS A 482 -35.00 -1.67 10.48
N THR A 483 -34.25 -2.40 11.30
CA THR A 483 -34.83 -3.26 12.33
C THR A 483 -34.10 -3.02 13.63
N GLY A 484 -34.81 -2.47 14.60
CA GLY A 484 -34.39 -2.46 15.99
C GLY A 484 -34.68 -3.80 16.62
N ASP A 485 -33.80 -4.20 17.54
CA ASP A 485 -34.23 -4.89 18.77
C ASP A 485 -33.16 -4.72 19.85
N GLU A 486 -33.61 -4.28 21.01
CA GLU A 486 -32.82 -4.13 22.22
C GLU A 486 -32.64 -5.49 22.90
N THR A 487 -31.41 -5.89 23.24
CA THR A 487 -31.14 -6.72 24.42
C THR A 487 -29.72 -6.50 24.98
N ASN A 488 -29.69 -5.94 26.16
CA ASN A 488 -28.71 -6.09 27.26
C ASN A 488 -27.31 -6.65 26.93
N ALA A 489 -26.32 -5.77 26.92
CA ALA A 489 -24.95 -6.13 27.23
C ALA A 489 -24.41 -5.22 28.33
N LEU A 490 -23.93 -5.85 29.42
CA LEU A 490 -23.20 -5.21 30.51
C LEU A 490 -21.99 -4.44 29.96
N PRO A 491 -21.69 -3.25 30.48
CA PRO A 491 -20.46 -2.56 30.12
C PRO A 491 -19.27 -3.20 30.84
N ILE A 492 -18.40 -3.86 30.11
CA ILE A 492 -17.02 -4.08 30.54
C ILE A 492 -16.32 -2.73 30.40
N LEU A 493 -16.11 -2.10 31.54
CA LEU A 493 -15.31 -0.88 31.69
C LEU A 493 -13.83 -1.26 31.48
N ILE A 494 -13.37 -1.29 30.23
CA ILE A 494 -11.94 -1.21 29.95
C ILE A 494 -11.65 0.28 29.84
N GLY A 495 -10.95 0.78 30.88
CA GLY A 495 -10.50 2.16 30.90
C GLY A 495 -9.57 2.43 29.72
N LEU A 496 -10.06 3.15 28.72
CA LEU A 496 -9.20 3.94 27.85
C LEU A 496 -8.56 5.01 28.75
N LEU A 497 -7.36 4.73 29.24
CA LEU A 497 -6.44 5.78 29.63
C LEU A 497 -6.00 6.44 28.30
N CYS A 498 -6.77 7.40 27.84
CA CYS A 498 -6.22 8.46 27.01
C CYS A 498 -5.18 9.17 27.86
N ILE A 499 -3.95 8.70 27.82
CA ILE A 499 -2.81 9.48 28.25
C ILE A 499 -2.66 10.54 27.15
N GLY A 500 -3.35 11.66 27.36
CA GLY A 500 -2.98 12.88 26.68
C GLY A 500 -1.54 13.17 27.10
N SER A 501 -0.60 12.76 26.26
CA SER A 501 0.79 13.17 26.38
C SER A 501 0.87 14.64 26.01
N THR A 502 0.52 15.50 26.97
CA THR A 502 1.06 16.85 26.98
C THR A 502 2.57 16.70 27.19
N ALA A 503 3.28 16.56 26.09
CA ALA A 503 4.74 16.69 26.10
C ALA A 503 5.07 18.12 26.53
N PHE A 504 5.41 18.29 27.80
CA PHE A 504 6.00 19.51 28.31
C PHE A 504 7.39 19.64 27.72
N PHE A 505 7.49 20.26 26.54
CA PHE A 505 8.75 20.75 26.03
C PHE A 505 9.24 21.91 26.93
N ARG A 506 10.11 21.62 27.90
CA ARG A 506 10.91 22.63 28.55
C ARG A 506 12.05 23.06 27.63
N PHE A 507 11.89 24.18 26.93
CA PHE A 507 13.00 24.86 26.32
C PHE A 507 14.07 25.17 27.38
N ARG A 508 15.24 24.56 27.25
CA ARG A 508 16.43 25.00 27.98
C ARG A 508 16.92 26.28 27.33
N SER A 509 16.58 27.43 27.93
CA SER A 509 17.28 28.69 27.69
C SER A 509 18.74 28.53 28.11
N THR A 510 19.63 28.30 27.17
CA THR A 510 21.07 28.43 27.36
C THR A 510 21.39 29.92 27.48
N LYS A 511 21.61 30.40 28.72
CA LYS A 511 22.22 31.71 28.94
C LYS A 511 23.63 31.69 28.39
N ILE A 512 23.84 32.37 27.28
CA ILE A 512 25.18 32.77 26.84
C ILE A 512 25.64 33.90 27.76
N LYS A 513 26.81 33.70 28.40
CA LYS A 513 27.57 34.75 29.10
C LYS A 513 28.42 35.50 28.10
#